data_f5880a8202f53a14dae2210ba7138c02
#
_entry.id   f5880a8202f53a14dae2210ba7138c02
#
_cell.length_a   1.000
_cell.length_b   1.000
_cell.length_c   1.000
_cell.angle_alpha   90.00
_cell.angle_beta   90.00
_cell.angle_gamma   90.00
#
_symmetry.space_group_name_H-M   'P 1'
#
loop_
_entity.id
_entity.type
_entity.pdbx_description
1 polymer ?
#
loop_
_entity_poly.entity_id
_entity_poly.type
_entity_poly.pdbx_seq_one_letter_code
_entity_poly.pdbx_strand_id
1 'polypeptide(L)'
;MPIDALLFDKDGTLFDFAATWGAFGRSFLTRVGGGDAGRAAQLGAMIGFDFDQGQYARDSIVIAGTPGEIAEALLPELNGFAHAELVAMINEESARAPQVQAVPLAGFLDEMRGRGLKLGVATNDGEAPARAHLGSVGVADKFDFIAGFDSGHGAKPGPGQMLAFAKTVGMDPAQVAMVGDSTHDMLAGRAAGMVTVAVLTGLAKHDELAPHADVVLPNIGHIRDWLAS
;
A
#
# COMPACT_ATOMS: atom_id res chain seq x y z
N MET A 1 -3.81 -5.19 -25.77
CA MET A 1 -5.08 -4.42 -25.67
C MET A 1 -4.73 -3.08 -25.04
N PRO A 2 -5.48 -2.00 -25.33
CA PRO A 2 -5.24 -0.72 -24.67
C PRO A 2 -5.54 -0.86 -23.16
N ILE A 3 -4.84 -0.09 -22.35
CA ILE A 3 -5.12 0.04 -20.92
C ILE A 3 -6.14 1.16 -20.75
N ASP A 4 -7.25 0.84 -20.10
CA ASP A 4 -8.37 1.76 -19.88
C ASP A 4 -8.59 2.05 -18.38
N ALA A 5 -7.86 1.36 -17.49
CA ALA A 5 -7.92 1.59 -16.06
C ALA A 5 -6.57 1.34 -15.37
N LEU A 6 -6.32 2.10 -14.29
CA LEU A 6 -5.13 1.96 -13.43
C LEU A 6 -5.59 1.67 -12.00
N LEU A 7 -5.11 0.59 -11.42
CA LEU A 7 -5.29 0.24 -10.03
C LEU A 7 -3.94 0.37 -9.31
N PHE A 8 -3.86 1.27 -8.37
CA PHE A 8 -2.62 1.56 -7.65
C PHE A 8 -2.58 0.89 -6.28
N ASP A 9 -1.44 0.37 -5.90
CA ASP A 9 -1.10 0.29 -4.50
C ASP A 9 -0.88 1.69 -3.92
N LYS A 10 -0.92 1.81 -2.58
CA LYS A 10 -0.83 3.08 -1.87
C LYS A 10 0.60 3.39 -1.42
N ASP A 11 1.15 2.57 -0.54
CA ASP A 11 2.41 2.81 0.17
C ASP A 11 3.59 2.30 -0.65
N GLY A 12 4.59 3.15 -0.91
CA GLY A 12 5.66 2.83 -1.86
C GLY A 12 5.30 3.06 -3.33
N THR A 13 4.05 3.43 -3.63
CA THR A 13 3.54 3.66 -4.99
C THR A 13 3.00 5.07 -5.17
N LEU A 14 1.92 5.44 -4.48
CA LEU A 14 1.39 6.81 -4.45
C LEU A 14 2.13 7.67 -3.43
N PHE A 15 2.55 7.07 -2.32
CA PHE A 15 3.26 7.74 -1.23
C PHE A 15 4.60 7.04 -0.95
N ASP A 16 5.56 7.81 -0.47
CA ASP A 16 6.85 7.31 0.00
C ASP A 16 6.66 6.41 1.23
N PHE A 17 7.13 5.18 1.14
CA PHE A 17 6.97 4.18 2.19
C PHE A 17 7.70 4.58 3.48
N ALA A 18 8.97 4.97 3.36
CA ALA A 18 9.82 5.20 4.52
C ALA A 18 9.34 6.38 5.36
N ALA A 19 8.90 7.47 4.71
CA ALA A 19 8.39 8.66 5.37
C ALA A 19 7.10 8.37 6.17
N THR A 20 6.16 7.62 5.57
CA THR A 20 4.89 7.25 6.20
C THR A 20 5.09 6.26 7.35
N TRP A 21 5.71 5.13 7.04
CA TRP A 21 5.74 3.98 7.94
C TRP A 21 6.81 4.09 9.02
N GLY A 22 7.88 4.86 8.82
CA GLY A 22 8.84 5.17 9.87
C GLY A 22 8.21 5.98 11.02
N ALA A 23 7.39 6.99 10.71
CA ALA A 23 6.65 7.76 11.69
C ALA A 23 5.57 6.92 12.40
N PHE A 24 4.81 6.13 11.64
CA PHE A 24 3.84 5.15 12.17
C PHE A 24 4.51 4.21 13.18
N GLY A 25 5.61 3.56 12.80
CA GLY A 25 6.30 2.59 13.66
C GLY A 25 6.68 3.18 15.01
N ARG A 26 7.26 4.37 15.03
CA ARG A 26 7.61 5.06 16.28
C ARG A 26 6.38 5.36 17.14
N SER A 27 5.32 5.94 16.55
CA SER A 27 4.10 6.31 17.28
C SER A 27 3.39 5.09 17.84
N PHE A 28 3.10 4.10 16.99
CA PHE A 28 2.40 2.88 17.36
C PHE A 28 3.16 2.07 18.44
N LEU A 29 4.46 1.82 18.23
CA LEU A 29 5.27 1.04 19.17
C LEU A 29 5.44 1.75 20.53
N THR A 30 5.56 3.08 20.54
CA THR A 30 5.57 3.86 21.79
C THR A 30 4.24 3.72 22.53
N ARG A 31 3.13 3.77 21.82
CA ARG A 31 1.78 3.63 22.40
C ARG A 31 1.56 2.25 23.01
N VAL A 32 1.83 1.17 22.27
CA VAL A 32 1.65 -0.22 22.78
C VAL A 32 2.70 -0.61 23.80
N GLY A 33 3.89 0.02 23.76
CA GLY A 33 4.94 -0.12 24.77
C GLY A 33 4.67 0.64 26.07
N GLY A 34 3.52 1.34 26.20
CA GLY A 34 3.15 2.11 27.39
C GLY A 34 4.05 3.33 27.64
N GLY A 35 4.69 3.88 26.62
CA GLY A 35 5.63 4.99 26.70
C GLY A 35 7.06 4.57 27.09
N ASP A 36 7.32 3.28 27.30
CA ASP A 36 8.67 2.78 27.59
C ASP A 36 9.43 2.54 26.28
N ALA A 37 10.54 3.28 26.09
CA ALA A 37 11.35 3.21 24.87
C ALA A 37 12.03 1.84 24.68
N GLY A 38 12.47 1.21 25.78
CA GLY A 38 13.07 -0.13 25.74
C GLY A 38 12.07 -1.17 25.29
N ARG A 39 10.85 -1.10 25.82
CA ARG A 39 9.74 -1.98 25.41
C ARG A 39 9.32 -1.73 23.96
N ALA A 40 9.23 -0.48 23.55
CA ALA A 40 8.94 -0.12 22.15
C ALA A 40 9.99 -0.69 21.19
N ALA A 41 11.28 -0.60 21.52
CA ALA A 41 12.35 -1.17 20.72
C ALA A 41 12.29 -2.71 20.64
N GLN A 42 11.97 -3.40 21.75
CA GLN A 42 11.78 -4.86 21.76
C GLN A 42 10.62 -5.28 20.83
N LEU A 43 9.47 -4.62 20.94
CA LEU A 43 8.32 -4.89 20.09
C LEU A 43 8.63 -4.57 18.61
N GLY A 44 9.36 -3.49 18.37
CA GLY A 44 9.82 -3.11 17.03
C GLY A 44 10.67 -4.19 16.37
N ALA A 45 11.61 -4.77 17.11
CA ALA A 45 12.46 -5.84 16.59
C ALA A 45 11.66 -7.07 16.12
N MET A 46 10.50 -7.36 16.72
CA MET A 46 9.63 -8.50 16.33
C MET A 46 9.00 -8.29 14.94
N ILE A 47 8.77 -7.05 14.55
CA ILE A 47 8.19 -6.70 13.25
C ILE A 47 9.23 -6.10 12.30
N GLY A 48 10.52 -6.25 12.62
CA GLY A 48 11.63 -5.78 11.79
C GLY A 48 11.80 -4.25 11.78
N PHE A 49 11.38 -3.54 12.85
CA PHE A 49 11.56 -2.10 12.99
C PHE A 49 12.76 -1.76 13.87
N ASP A 50 13.74 -1.08 13.29
CA ASP A 50 14.83 -0.45 14.04
C ASP A 50 14.32 0.86 14.66
N PHE A 51 14.09 0.83 15.98
CA PHE A 51 13.49 1.96 16.69
C PHE A 51 14.41 3.18 16.74
N ASP A 52 15.74 2.98 16.79
CA ASP A 52 16.73 4.07 16.84
C ASP A 52 16.83 4.78 15.48
N GLN A 53 16.92 4.01 14.41
CA GLN A 53 16.98 4.55 13.04
C GLN A 53 15.60 4.97 12.51
N GLY A 54 14.50 4.41 13.03
CA GLY A 54 13.14 4.67 12.56
C GLY A 54 12.85 4.04 11.20
N GLN A 55 13.44 2.89 10.92
CA GLN A 55 13.35 2.23 9.62
C GLN A 55 12.97 0.75 9.78
N TYR A 56 12.27 0.24 8.78
CA TYR A 56 11.97 -1.20 8.68
C TYR A 56 13.07 -1.94 7.93
N ALA A 57 13.39 -3.14 8.41
CA ALA A 57 14.18 -4.10 7.67
C ALA A 57 13.43 -4.51 6.39
N ARG A 58 14.16 -4.90 5.34
CA ARG A 58 13.57 -5.21 4.03
C ARG A 58 12.66 -6.44 4.01
N ASP A 59 12.79 -7.31 4.99
CA ASP A 59 11.98 -8.51 5.22
C ASP A 59 10.92 -8.29 6.31
N SER A 60 10.69 -7.05 6.72
CA SER A 60 9.67 -6.72 7.70
C SER A 60 8.27 -7.09 7.19
N ILE A 61 7.47 -7.72 8.07
CA ILE A 61 6.06 -8.02 7.80
C ILE A 61 5.23 -6.76 7.49
N VAL A 62 5.66 -5.59 7.97
CA VAL A 62 4.92 -4.32 7.78
C VAL A 62 4.95 -3.84 6.33
N ILE A 63 5.93 -4.28 5.52
CA ILE A 63 6.09 -3.78 4.14
C ILE A 63 4.93 -4.21 3.23
N ALA A 64 4.46 -5.44 3.38
CA ALA A 64 3.41 -5.99 2.52
C ALA A 64 2.29 -6.70 3.28
N GLY A 65 2.44 -6.86 4.60
CA GLY A 65 1.45 -7.49 5.48
C GLY A 65 0.26 -6.59 5.79
N THR A 66 -0.75 -7.18 6.39
CA THR A 66 -1.96 -6.50 6.85
C THR A 66 -1.83 -6.07 8.31
N PRO A 67 -2.62 -5.11 8.79
CA PRO A 67 -2.76 -4.81 10.22
C PRO A 67 -3.06 -6.04 11.09
N GLY A 68 -3.82 -7.02 10.56
CA GLY A 68 -4.10 -8.29 11.25
C GLY A 68 -2.84 -9.11 11.48
N GLU A 69 -2.00 -9.28 10.47
CA GLU A 69 -0.74 -10.02 10.56
C GLU A 69 0.27 -9.33 11.48
N ILE A 70 0.32 -8.00 11.47
CA ILE A 70 1.16 -7.21 12.40
C ILE A 70 0.68 -7.43 13.84
N ALA A 71 -0.64 -7.39 14.07
CA ALA A 71 -1.24 -7.64 15.38
C ALA A 71 -0.94 -9.06 15.88
N GLU A 72 -1.07 -10.09 15.02
CA GLU A 72 -0.72 -11.48 15.33
C GLU A 72 0.74 -11.63 15.75
N ALA A 73 1.66 -10.97 15.06
CA ALA A 73 3.08 -11.02 15.38
C ALA A 73 3.41 -10.41 16.75
N LEU A 74 2.71 -9.34 17.15
CA LEU A 74 2.98 -8.64 18.41
C LEU A 74 2.19 -9.19 19.61
N LEU A 75 1.04 -9.81 19.37
CA LEU A 75 0.11 -10.26 20.40
C LEU A 75 0.75 -11.16 21.49
N PRO A 76 1.67 -12.09 21.17
CA PRO A 76 2.32 -12.94 22.18
C PRO A 76 3.05 -12.15 23.29
N GLU A 77 3.52 -10.95 22.97
CA GLU A 77 4.24 -10.08 23.90
C GLU A 77 3.35 -8.99 24.53
N LEU A 78 2.12 -8.81 24.07
CA LEU A 78 1.21 -7.77 24.51
C LEU A 78 0.08 -8.35 25.38
N ASN A 79 0.43 -8.71 26.63
CA ASN A 79 -0.54 -9.21 27.61
C ASN A 79 -1.66 -8.17 27.85
N GLY A 80 -2.92 -8.62 27.78
CA GLY A 80 -4.09 -7.79 28.04
C GLY A 80 -4.69 -7.10 26.82
N PHE A 81 -4.07 -7.23 25.64
CA PHE A 81 -4.67 -6.74 24.40
C PHE A 81 -5.43 -7.85 23.66
N ALA A 82 -6.58 -7.51 23.09
CA ALA A 82 -7.25 -8.37 22.13
C ALA A 82 -6.73 -8.08 20.70
N HIS A 83 -6.74 -9.10 19.82
CA HIS A 83 -6.32 -8.93 18.42
C HIS A 83 -7.04 -7.77 17.72
N ALA A 84 -8.38 -7.70 17.85
CA ALA A 84 -9.17 -6.64 17.22
C ALA A 84 -8.83 -5.24 17.78
N GLU A 85 -8.43 -5.14 19.05
CA GLU A 85 -7.99 -3.89 19.66
C GLU A 85 -6.66 -3.42 19.06
N LEU A 86 -5.69 -4.33 18.87
CA LEU A 86 -4.42 -4.01 18.22
C LEU A 86 -4.63 -3.57 16.78
N VAL A 87 -5.48 -4.27 16.02
CA VAL A 87 -5.83 -3.87 14.65
C VAL A 87 -6.44 -2.46 14.61
N ALA A 88 -7.35 -2.15 15.54
CA ALA A 88 -7.94 -0.81 15.63
C ALA A 88 -6.87 0.25 15.93
N MET A 89 -5.94 -0.02 16.87
CA MET A 89 -4.84 0.89 17.19
C MET A 89 -3.88 1.09 16.02
N ILE A 90 -3.56 0.03 15.27
CA ILE A 90 -2.74 0.12 14.05
C ILE A 90 -3.43 1.04 13.05
N ASN A 91 -4.72 0.83 12.76
CA ASN A 91 -5.48 1.67 11.84
C ASN A 91 -5.56 3.13 12.28
N GLU A 92 -5.73 3.39 13.58
CA GLU A 92 -5.74 4.76 14.13
C GLU A 92 -4.40 5.47 13.94
N GLU A 93 -3.29 4.81 14.25
CA GLU A 93 -1.95 5.39 14.11
C GLU A 93 -1.55 5.52 12.64
N SER A 94 -1.88 4.53 11.80
CA SER A 94 -1.68 4.61 10.35
C SER A 94 -2.40 5.83 9.78
N ALA A 95 -3.69 6.02 10.09
CA ALA A 95 -4.48 7.15 9.58
C ALA A 95 -3.89 8.54 9.90
N ARG A 96 -3.05 8.64 10.93
CA ARG A 96 -2.38 9.88 11.36
C ARG A 96 -0.98 10.04 10.80
N ALA A 97 -0.44 9.01 10.14
CA ALA A 97 0.92 9.04 9.63
C ALA A 97 1.07 10.12 8.54
N PRO A 98 2.19 10.86 8.52
CA PRO A 98 2.43 11.88 7.51
C PRO A 98 2.55 11.25 6.13
N GLN A 99 2.07 11.98 5.10
CA GLN A 99 2.12 11.49 3.73
C GLN A 99 3.06 12.33 2.88
N VAL A 100 4.04 11.68 2.26
CA VAL A 100 4.91 12.28 1.24
C VAL A 100 4.56 11.67 -0.11
N GLN A 101 4.11 12.50 -1.05
CA GLN A 101 3.68 12.03 -2.36
C GLN A 101 4.88 11.60 -3.21
N ALA A 102 4.78 10.45 -3.88
CA ALA A 102 5.84 9.95 -4.79
C ALA A 102 6.02 10.85 -6.03
N VAL A 103 4.93 11.49 -6.47
CA VAL A 103 4.90 12.55 -7.50
C VAL A 103 3.79 13.54 -7.12
N PRO A 104 3.70 14.75 -7.71
CA PRO A 104 2.54 15.63 -7.51
C PRO A 104 1.23 14.96 -7.95
N LEU A 105 0.56 14.26 -6.99
CA LEU A 105 -0.56 13.34 -7.29
C LEU A 105 -1.75 14.01 -7.94
N ALA A 106 -2.14 15.23 -7.49
CA ALA A 106 -3.31 15.88 -8.03
C ALA A 106 -3.22 16.09 -9.56
N GLY A 107 -2.10 16.62 -10.03
CA GLY A 107 -1.85 16.84 -11.47
C GLY A 107 -1.73 15.54 -12.26
N PHE A 108 -1.04 14.53 -11.69
CA PHE A 108 -0.90 13.22 -12.32
C PHE A 108 -2.26 12.51 -12.50
N LEU A 109 -3.08 12.48 -11.45
CA LEU A 109 -4.39 11.82 -11.48
C LEU A 109 -5.36 12.55 -12.39
N ASP A 110 -5.34 13.89 -12.42
CA ASP A 110 -6.16 14.70 -13.35
C ASP A 110 -5.77 14.42 -14.80
N GLU A 111 -4.48 14.28 -15.10
CA GLU A 111 -4.02 13.89 -16.44
C GLU A 111 -4.54 12.50 -16.83
N MET A 112 -4.42 11.50 -15.94
CA MET A 112 -4.89 10.13 -16.21
C MET A 112 -6.42 10.11 -16.44
N ARG A 113 -7.19 10.81 -15.62
CA ARG A 113 -8.64 10.97 -15.79
C ARG A 113 -8.97 11.71 -17.10
N GLY A 114 -8.20 12.73 -17.44
CA GLY A 114 -8.35 13.48 -18.69
C GLY A 114 -8.14 12.63 -19.95
N ARG A 115 -7.38 11.54 -19.84
CA ARG A 115 -7.22 10.51 -20.89
C ARG A 115 -8.37 9.49 -20.91
N GLY A 116 -9.35 9.60 -20.00
CA GLY A 116 -10.49 8.69 -19.89
C GLY A 116 -10.27 7.48 -19.04
N LEU A 117 -9.11 7.34 -18.37
CA LEU A 117 -8.78 6.19 -17.55
C LEU A 117 -9.61 6.17 -16.26
N LYS A 118 -10.04 4.97 -15.85
CA LYS A 118 -10.61 4.70 -14.53
C LYS A 118 -9.49 4.47 -13.52
N LEU A 119 -9.65 5.00 -12.31
CA LEU A 119 -8.60 4.97 -11.29
C LEU A 119 -9.09 4.29 -10.03
N GLY A 120 -8.25 3.43 -9.44
CA GLY A 120 -8.53 2.78 -8.16
C GLY A 120 -7.32 2.67 -7.27
N VAL A 121 -7.57 2.38 -5.99
CA VAL A 121 -6.56 2.04 -4.98
C VAL A 121 -6.89 0.70 -4.36
N ALA A 122 -5.88 -0.17 -4.24
CA ALA A 122 -5.94 -1.47 -3.57
C ALA A 122 -4.73 -1.62 -2.64
N THR A 123 -4.96 -1.63 -1.33
CA THR A 123 -3.89 -1.67 -0.33
C THR A 123 -4.08 -2.79 0.69
N ASN A 124 -2.99 -3.26 1.28
CA ASN A 124 -3.02 -4.13 2.45
C ASN A 124 -3.14 -3.36 3.78
N ASP A 125 -3.12 -2.02 3.74
CA ASP A 125 -3.57 -1.18 4.83
C ASP A 125 -5.11 -1.21 4.95
N GLY A 126 -5.69 -0.66 6.03
CA GLY A 126 -7.13 -0.51 6.18
C GLY A 126 -7.74 0.51 5.21
N GLU A 127 -9.01 0.34 4.84
CA GLU A 127 -9.71 1.29 3.96
C GLU A 127 -9.82 2.68 4.60
N ALA A 128 -10.11 2.75 5.91
CA ALA A 128 -10.23 4.03 6.61
C ALA A 128 -8.91 4.83 6.64
N PRO A 129 -7.74 4.26 7.01
CA PRO A 129 -6.44 4.89 6.82
C PRO A 129 -6.18 5.31 5.36
N ALA A 130 -6.44 4.44 4.39
CA ALA A 130 -6.22 4.76 2.98
C ALA A 130 -6.99 6.00 2.54
N ARG A 131 -8.26 6.10 2.92
CA ARG A 131 -9.09 7.29 2.65
C ARG A 131 -8.59 8.55 3.37
N ALA A 132 -8.13 8.41 4.62
CA ALA A 132 -7.54 9.51 5.38
C ALA A 132 -6.27 10.05 4.70
N HIS A 133 -5.38 9.18 4.26
CA HIS A 133 -4.14 9.53 3.56
C HIS A 133 -4.44 10.25 2.23
N LEU A 134 -5.30 9.69 1.38
CA LEU A 134 -5.69 10.30 0.12
C LEU A 134 -6.44 11.63 0.33
N GLY A 135 -7.27 11.71 1.36
CA GLY A 135 -7.99 12.93 1.75
C GLY A 135 -7.07 14.03 2.24
N SER A 136 -6.00 13.69 2.99
CA SER A 136 -5.04 14.67 3.52
C SER A 136 -4.29 15.45 2.43
N VAL A 137 -4.15 14.85 1.24
CA VAL A 137 -3.53 15.46 0.06
C VAL A 137 -4.55 15.87 -1.02
N GLY A 138 -5.86 15.77 -0.70
CA GLY A 138 -6.95 16.27 -1.55
C GLY A 138 -7.18 15.48 -2.84
N VAL A 139 -6.93 14.15 -2.83
CA VAL A 139 -7.06 13.33 -4.06
C VAL A 139 -8.04 12.16 -3.94
N ALA A 140 -8.68 11.96 -2.78
CA ALA A 140 -9.57 10.81 -2.56
C ALA A 140 -10.74 10.73 -3.56
N ASP A 141 -11.28 11.87 -3.96
CA ASP A 141 -12.39 12.01 -4.91
C ASP A 141 -12.00 11.72 -6.37
N LYS A 142 -10.71 11.58 -6.66
CA LYS A 142 -10.21 11.26 -7.99
C LYS A 142 -10.25 9.77 -8.32
N PHE A 143 -10.50 8.91 -7.32
CA PHE A 143 -10.55 7.47 -7.48
C PHE A 143 -12.00 6.97 -7.57
N ASP A 144 -12.26 6.10 -8.54
CA ASP A 144 -13.54 5.40 -8.75
C ASP A 144 -13.70 4.23 -7.74
N PHE A 145 -12.59 3.78 -7.12
CA PHE A 145 -12.55 2.67 -6.19
C PHE A 145 -11.41 2.84 -5.18
N ILE A 146 -11.67 2.55 -3.91
CA ILE A 146 -10.65 2.50 -2.85
C ILE A 146 -10.98 1.28 -1.98
N ALA A 147 -10.04 0.34 -1.85
CA ALA A 147 -10.18 -0.83 -1.00
C ALA A 147 -8.95 -1.06 -0.14
N GLY A 148 -9.17 -1.38 1.13
CA GLY A 148 -8.21 -1.92 2.06
C GLY A 148 -8.38 -3.44 2.23
N PHE A 149 -7.54 -4.05 3.09
CA PHE A 149 -7.64 -5.48 3.40
C PHE A 149 -9.01 -5.85 4.02
N ASP A 150 -9.63 -4.89 4.68
CA ASP A 150 -10.90 -5.00 5.43
C ASP A 150 -12.14 -4.65 4.59
N SER A 151 -12.00 -4.34 3.29
CA SER A 151 -13.12 -4.00 2.39
C SER A 151 -13.92 -5.21 1.90
N GLY A 152 -13.67 -6.42 2.43
CA GLY A 152 -14.41 -7.64 2.09
C GLY A 152 -13.95 -8.34 0.82
N HIS A 153 -12.80 -7.94 0.26
CA HIS A 153 -12.23 -8.51 -0.96
C HIS A 153 -10.97 -9.36 -0.71
N GLY A 154 -10.54 -9.48 0.56
CA GLY A 154 -9.27 -10.10 0.94
C GLY A 154 -8.07 -9.19 0.68
N ALA A 155 -6.87 -9.71 1.00
CA ALA A 155 -5.61 -8.99 0.91
C ALA A 155 -4.76 -9.49 -0.28
N LYS A 156 -3.83 -8.66 -0.76
CA LYS A 156 -2.77 -9.06 -1.69
C LYS A 156 -1.80 -10.04 -0.97
N PRO A 157 -1.32 -11.12 -1.60
CA PRO A 157 -1.28 -11.36 -3.05
C PRO A 157 -2.53 -12.01 -3.63
N GLY A 158 -3.65 -12.15 -2.90
CA GLY A 158 -4.91 -12.61 -3.47
C GLY A 158 -5.48 -11.60 -4.49
N PRO A 159 -6.19 -12.06 -5.54
CA PRO A 159 -6.68 -11.21 -6.63
C PRO A 159 -7.98 -10.46 -6.30
N GLY A 160 -8.54 -10.62 -5.10
CA GLY A 160 -9.91 -10.18 -4.81
C GLY A 160 -10.16 -8.69 -4.97
N GLN A 161 -9.25 -7.82 -4.47
CA GLN A 161 -9.37 -6.36 -4.64
C GLN A 161 -9.27 -5.97 -6.12
N MET A 162 -8.41 -6.62 -6.91
CA MET A 162 -8.21 -6.40 -8.34
C MET A 162 -9.47 -6.70 -9.13
N LEU A 163 -10.05 -7.87 -8.89
CA LEU A 163 -11.30 -8.30 -9.53
C LEU A 163 -12.49 -7.42 -9.12
N ALA A 164 -12.53 -6.98 -7.86
CA ALA A 164 -13.55 -6.05 -7.37
C ALA A 164 -13.46 -4.69 -8.08
N PHE A 165 -12.26 -4.15 -8.27
CA PHE A 165 -12.06 -2.92 -9.04
C PHE A 165 -12.53 -3.07 -10.48
N ALA A 166 -12.03 -4.08 -11.21
CA ALA A 166 -12.40 -4.33 -12.61
C ALA A 166 -13.93 -4.42 -12.79
N LYS A 167 -14.60 -5.15 -11.88
CA LYS A 167 -16.07 -5.23 -11.84
C LYS A 167 -16.73 -3.88 -11.58
N THR A 168 -16.22 -3.10 -10.63
CA THR A 168 -16.79 -1.79 -10.25
C THR A 168 -16.75 -0.80 -11.41
N VAL A 169 -15.65 -0.79 -12.18
CA VAL A 169 -15.49 0.13 -13.32
C VAL A 169 -16.00 -0.47 -14.65
N GLY A 170 -16.47 -1.72 -14.64
CA GLY A 170 -17.02 -2.38 -15.82
C GLY A 170 -15.98 -2.72 -16.90
N MET A 171 -14.73 -3.01 -16.49
CA MET A 171 -13.62 -3.31 -17.39
C MET A 171 -13.25 -4.79 -17.35
N ASP A 172 -12.75 -5.32 -18.48
CA ASP A 172 -12.06 -6.60 -18.49
C ASP A 172 -10.74 -6.45 -17.72
N PRO A 173 -10.36 -7.39 -16.82
CA PRO A 173 -9.06 -7.32 -16.14
C PRO A 173 -7.87 -7.11 -17.07
N ALA A 174 -7.89 -7.63 -18.29
CA ALA A 174 -6.84 -7.44 -19.29
C ALA A 174 -6.69 -5.98 -19.79
N GLN A 175 -7.66 -5.11 -19.52
CA GLN A 175 -7.63 -3.67 -19.79
C GLN A 175 -7.18 -2.86 -18.59
N VAL A 176 -6.88 -3.50 -17.47
CA VAL A 176 -6.46 -2.86 -16.21
C VAL A 176 -4.97 -3.09 -15.99
N ALA A 177 -4.26 -2.04 -15.59
CA ALA A 177 -2.91 -2.18 -15.07
C ALA A 177 -2.91 -2.11 -13.54
N MET A 178 -2.40 -3.17 -12.88
CA MET A 178 -2.05 -3.14 -11.46
C MET A 178 -0.67 -2.51 -11.32
N VAL A 179 -0.60 -1.40 -10.61
CA VAL A 179 0.62 -0.62 -10.38
C VAL A 179 1.02 -0.72 -8.92
N GLY A 180 2.23 -1.21 -8.61
CA GLY A 180 2.68 -1.40 -7.24
C GLY A 180 4.20 -1.53 -7.13
N ASP A 181 4.72 -1.50 -5.90
CA ASP A 181 6.15 -1.56 -5.59
C ASP A 181 6.60 -2.89 -4.98
N SER A 182 5.68 -3.85 -4.82
CA SER A 182 5.93 -5.14 -4.18
C SER A 182 5.59 -6.34 -5.07
N THR A 183 6.17 -7.49 -4.74
CA THR A 183 5.80 -8.76 -5.39
C THR A 183 4.36 -9.16 -5.10
N HIS A 184 3.77 -8.71 -3.98
CA HIS A 184 2.36 -8.96 -3.65
C HIS A 184 1.43 -8.31 -4.68
N ASP A 185 1.76 -7.11 -5.14
CA ASP A 185 1.00 -6.38 -6.17
C ASP A 185 1.05 -7.10 -7.50
N MET A 186 2.28 -7.49 -7.89
CA MET A 186 2.51 -8.17 -9.16
C MET A 186 1.81 -9.53 -9.20
N LEU A 187 1.90 -10.31 -8.11
CA LEU A 187 1.23 -11.60 -8.01
C LEU A 187 -0.30 -11.46 -8.02
N ALA A 188 -0.84 -10.48 -7.28
CA ALA A 188 -2.27 -10.21 -7.25
C ALA A 188 -2.81 -9.75 -8.61
N GLY A 189 -2.12 -8.83 -9.28
CA GLY A 189 -2.46 -8.36 -10.62
C GLY A 189 -2.44 -9.49 -11.65
N ARG A 190 -1.38 -10.29 -11.65
CA ARG A 190 -1.24 -11.44 -12.54
C ARG A 190 -2.31 -12.50 -12.31
N ALA A 191 -2.63 -12.81 -11.04
CA ALA A 191 -3.69 -13.75 -10.68
C ALA A 191 -5.09 -13.26 -11.10
N ALA A 192 -5.29 -11.95 -11.20
CA ALA A 192 -6.51 -11.35 -11.72
C ALA A 192 -6.56 -11.24 -13.25
N GLY A 193 -5.46 -11.53 -13.95
CA GLY A 193 -5.35 -11.35 -15.41
C GLY A 193 -5.10 -9.92 -15.86
N MET A 194 -4.59 -9.06 -14.97
CA MET A 194 -4.22 -7.68 -15.25
C MET A 194 -2.80 -7.56 -15.81
N VAL A 195 -2.52 -6.46 -16.49
CA VAL A 195 -1.14 -6.05 -16.78
C VAL A 195 -0.47 -5.59 -15.49
N THR A 196 0.78 -5.99 -15.25
CA THR A 196 1.51 -5.69 -14.02
C THR A 196 2.62 -4.67 -14.27
N VAL A 197 2.53 -3.54 -13.57
CA VAL A 197 3.48 -2.43 -13.66
C VAL A 197 4.14 -2.22 -12.30
N ALA A 198 5.41 -2.60 -12.20
CA ALA A 198 6.19 -2.36 -11.00
C ALA A 198 6.77 -0.94 -10.99
N VAL A 199 6.82 -0.31 -9.80
CA VAL A 199 7.51 0.96 -9.57
C VAL A 199 8.60 0.81 -8.52
N LEU A 200 9.69 1.57 -8.64
CA LEU A 200 10.87 1.49 -7.78
C LEU A 200 10.88 2.55 -6.67
N THR A 201 9.69 2.97 -6.23
CA THR A 201 9.50 3.96 -5.14
C THR A 201 9.31 3.33 -3.77
N GLY A 202 9.20 2.01 -3.70
CA GLY A 202 9.19 1.24 -2.46
C GLY A 202 10.55 0.65 -2.10
N LEU A 203 10.54 -0.39 -1.27
CA LEU A 203 11.77 -1.03 -0.77
C LEU A 203 12.29 -2.16 -1.66
N ALA A 204 11.45 -2.74 -2.52
CA ALA A 204 11.85 -3.80 -3.44
C ALA A 204 12.72 -3.26 -4.58
N LYS A 205 13.70 -4.05 -5.00
CA LYS A 205 14.61 -3.69 -6.09
C LYS A 205 14.12 -4.19 -7.43
N HIS A 206 14.69 -3.63 -8.50
CA HIS A 206 14.42 -4.05 -9.88
C HIS A 206 14.48 -5.57 -10.04
N ASP A 207 15.55 -6.20 -9.56
CA ASP A 207 15.78 -7.64 -9.77
C ASP A 207 14.77 -8.53 -9.01
N GLU A 208 14.13 -7.99 -7.99
CA GLU A 208 13.07 -8.66 -7.22
C GLU A 208 11.71 -8.55 -7.95
N LEU A 209 11.45 -7.42 -8.59
CA LEU A 209 10.16 -7.13 -9.23
C LEU A 209 10.10 -7.58 -10.70
N ALA A 210 11.18 -7.42 -11.45
CA ALA A 210 11.23 -7.70 -12.88
C ALA A 210 10.77 -9.12 -13.29
N PRO A 211 11.04 -10.20 -12.52
CA PRO A 211 10.52 -11.53 -12.86
C PRO A 211 8.98 -11.65 -12.78
N HIS A 212 8.31 -10.71 -12.07
CA HIS A 212 6.89 -10.73 -11.77
C HIS A 212 6.09 -9.63 -12.47
N ALA A 213 6.76 -8.64 -13.07
CA ALA A 213 6.13 -7.49 -13.71
C ALA A 213 6.24 -7.59 -15.24
N ASP A 214 5.22 -7.08 -15.95
CA ASP A 214 5.29 -6.89 -17.41
C ASP A 214 6.11 -5.65 -17.75
N VAL A 215 6.12 -4.65 -16.86
CA VAL A 215 6.88 -3.39 -16.98
C VAL A 215 7.45 -2.98 -15.63
N VAL A 216 8.66 -2.44 -15.60
CA VAL A 216 9.27 -1.82 -14.40
C VAL A 216 9.59 -0.36 -14.72
N LEU A 217 9.04 0.55 -13.91
CA LEU A 217 9.20 1.99 -14.06
C LEU A 217 9.89 2.60 -12.83
N PRO A 218 10.61 3.72 -12.95
CA PRO A 218 11.21 4.39 -11.80
C PRO A 218 10.18 4.86 -10.76
N ASN A 219 9.04 5.40 -11.22
CA ASN A 219 7.89 5.83 -10.42
C ASN A 219 6.65 5.98 -11.30
N ILE A 220 5.49 6.25 -10.69
CA ILE A 220 4.20 6.40 -11.41
C ILE A 220 4.19 7.54 -12.43
N GLY A 221 5.04 8.55 -12.32
CA GLY A 221 5.14 9.66 -13.28
C GLY A 221 5.53 9.20 -14.69
N HIS A 222 6.16 8.02 -14.83
CA HIS A 222 6.56 7.44 -16.12
C HIS A 222 5.42 6.65 -16.80
N ILE A 223 4.28 6.46 -16.12
CA ILE A 223 3.10 5.77 -16.69
C ILE A 223 2.60 6.48 -17.94
N ARG A 224 2.66 7.83 -17.99
CA ARG A 224 2.22 8.62 -19.14
C ARG A 224 2.95 8.23 -20.44
N ASP A 225 4.25 8.02 -20.34
CA ASP A 225 5.11 7.70 -21.48
C ASP A 225 4.96 6.23 -21.89
N TRP A 226 4.81 5.36 -20.90
CA TRP A 226 4.51 3.94 -21.11
C TRP A 226 3.16 3.74 -21.82
N LEU A 227 2.11 4.45 -21.42
CA LEU A 227 0.79 4.37 -22.08
C LEU A 227 0.80 4.92 -23.53
N ALA A 228 1.82 5.68 -23.89
CA ALA A 228 1.96 6.25 -25.25
C ALA A 228 2.84 5.39 -26.17
N SER A 229 3.52 4.35 -25.64
CA SER A 229 4.41 3.45 -26.39
C SER A 229 3.66 2.26 -26.98
#